data_d8f44afc8ae31e48cc0ae39fd42f3d29
#
_entry.id   d8f44afc8ae31e48cc0ae39fd42f3d29
#
_cell.length_a   1.000
_cell.length_b   1.000
_cell.length_c   1.000
_cell.angle_alpha   90.00
_cell.angle_beta   90.00
_cell.angle_gamma   90.00
#
_symmetry.space_group_name_H-M   'P 1'
#
loop_
_entity.id
_entity.type
_entity.pdbx_description
1 polymer ?
#
loop_
_entity_poly.entity_id
_entity_poly.type
_entity_poly.pdbx_seq_one_letter_code
_entity_poly.pdbx_strand_id
1 'polypeptide(L)'
;IMFLSIKDLKKSFGEDEYKTEVLKGIDFEIEKGEICVLLGPSGSGKSTLLNIIGGIDQPDSGTIMIQGKTISTLKEKDLTNYRRKHLGYVFQMYNLISHLNVEQNIDVGKYLSKNPLDKEELLQTLGLKEHRYKQPNQLSGGQQQRTSIGRAIIKNPDLLLCDEPTG
;
A
#
# COMPACT_ATOMS: atom_id res chain seq x y z
N ILE A 1 4.84 12.67 17.13
CA ILE A 1 5.88 13.03 16.12
C ILE A 1 5.28 12.78 14.77
N MET A 2 5.19 13.84 13.97
CA MET A 2 4.67 13.78 12.61
C MET A 2 5.40 12.74 11.78
N PHE A 3 4.63 11.82 11.19
CA PHE A 3 5.14 10.73 10.35
C PHE A 3 4.94 11.03 8.87
N LEU A 4 3.71 11.39 8.48
CA LEU A 4 3.33 11.75 7.12
C LEU A 4 2.76 13.16 7.11
N SER A 5 3.22 14.01 6.20
CA SER A 5 2.66 15.34 5.94
C SER A 5 2.40 15.49 4.43
N ILE A 6 1.20 15.92 4.11
CA ILE A 6 0.76 16.21 2.73
C ILE A 6 0.29 17.64 2.69
N LYS A 7 0.76 18.41 1.70
CA LYS A 7 0.42 19.84 1.53
C LYS A 7 0.11 20.16 0.07
N ASP A 8 -1.05 20.78 -0.13
CA ASP A 8 -1.57 21.26 -1.42
C ASP A 8 -1.44 20.23 -2.56
N LEU A 9 -1.75 18.96 -2.25
CA LEU A 9 -1.59 17.87 -3.19
C LEU A 9 -2.66 17.91 -4.27
N LYS A 10 -2.23 17.99 -5.53
CA LYS A 10 -3.12 18.05 -6.70
C LYS A 10 -2.80 16.97 -7.69
N LYS A 11 -3.85 16.43 -8.30
CA LYS A 11 -3.75 15.45 -9.38
C LYS A 11 -4.94 15.58 -10.32
N SER A 12 -4.66 15.63 -11.61
CA SER A 12 -5.65 15.62 -12.68
C SER A 12 -5.35 14.49 -13.66
N PHE A 13 -6.37 14.00 -14.32
CA PHE A 13 -6.28 13.03 -15.42
C PHE A 13 -6.98 13.58 -16.67
N GLY A 14 -6.55 13.11 -17.84
CA GLY A 14 -7.06 13.56 -19.12
C GLY A 14 -6.36 14.81 -19.64
N GLU A 15 -6.72 15.24 -20.82
CA GLU A 15 -6.16 16.40 -21.53
C GLU A 15 -7.28 17.34 -21.95
N ASP A 16 -6.94 18.61 -22.09
CA ASP A 16 -7.82 19.70 -22.60
C ASP A 16 -9.22 19.69 -21.96
N GLU A 17 -10.27 19.59 -22.78
CA GLU A 17 -11.66 19.63 -22.35
C GLU A 17 -12.09 18.42 -21.51
N TYR A 18 -11.33 17.30 -21.58
CA TYR A 18 -11.57 16.09 -20.81
C TYR A 18 -10.74 16.00 -19.52
N LYS A 19 -10.05 17.07 -19.17
CA LYS A 19 -9.24 17.13 -17.96
C LYS A 19 -10.14 17.11 -16.73
N THR A 20 -9.95 16.10 -15.88
CA THR A 20 -10.65 15.97 -14.60
C THR A 20 -9.68 16.12 -13.45
N GLU A 21 -9.91 17.14 -12.60
CA GLU A 21 -9.15 17.32 -11.36
C GLU A 21 -9.70 16.39 -10.29
N VAL A 22 -8.88 15.42 -9.87
CA VAL A 22 -9.26 14.39 -8.89
C VAL A 22 -8.83 14.77 -7.48
N LEU A 23 -7.59 15.25 -7.30
CA LEU A 23 -7.12 15.82 -6.04
C LEU A 23 -6.98 17.32 -6.20
N LYS A 24 -7.66 18.07 -5.34
CA LYS A 24 -7.89 19.53 -5.49
C LYS A 24 -7.20 20.36 -4.41
N GLY A 25 -6.00 19.98 -4.02
CA GLY A 25 -5.28 20.62 -2.92
C GLY A 25 -5.58 19.93 -1.59
N ILE A 26 -5.06 18.73 -1.42
CA ILE A 26 -5.26 17.94 -0.21
C ILE A 26 -4.18 18.30 0.81
N ASP A 27 -4.62 18.60 2.03
CA ASP A 27 -3.75 18.86 3.18
C ASP A 27 -4.14 17.95 4.33
N PHE A 28 -3.20 17.16 4.84
CA PHE A 28 -3.36 16.45 6.10
C PHE A 28 -2.01 15.94 6.64
N GLU A 29 -2.03 15.58 7.92
CA GLU A 29 -0.87 15.07 8.64
C GLU A 29 -1.28 13.86 9.46
N ILE A 30 -0.36 12.89 9.57
CA ILE A 30 -0.55 11.68 10.38
C ILE A 30 0.66 11.51 11.28
N GLU A 31 0.43 11.24 12.57
CA GLU A 31 1.48 10.90 13.51
C GLU A 31 1.87 9.42 13.45
N LYS A 32 3.01 9.10 13.98
CA LYS A 32 3.46 7.69 14.06
C LYS A 32 2.54 6.88 14.96
N GLY A 33 2.05 5.75 14.44
CA GLY A 33 1.15 4.84 15.15
C GLY A 33 -0.33 5.15 14.99
N GLU A 34 -0.69 6.18 14.25
CA GLU A 34 -2.09 6.50 13.95
C GLU A 34 -2.65 5.62 12.82
N ILE A 35 -3.95 5.39 12.92
CA ILE A 35 -4.76 4.79 11.85
C ILE A 35 -5.63 5.89 11.26
N CYS A 36 -5.46 6.12 9.95
CA CYS A 36 -6.26 7.08 9.19
C CYS A 36 -7.21 6.33 8.25
N VAL A 37 -8.47 6.72 8.24
CA VAL A 37 -9.49 6.16 7.34
C VAL A 37 -9.94 7.23 6.36
N LEU A 38 -9.78 6.96 5.07
CA LEU A 38 -10.25 7.82 3.99
C LEU A 38 -11.67 7.43 3.61
N LEU A 39 -12.61 8.33 3.80
CA LEU A 39 -14.02 8.13 3.48
C LEU A 39 -14.43 8.97 2.27
N GLY A 40 -15.26 8.41 1.43
CA GLY A 40 -15.81 9.11 0.27
C GLY A 40 -16.46 8.16 -0.73
N PRO A 41 -17.29 8.68 -1.64
CA PRO A 41 -17.93 7.88 -2.68
C PRO A 41 -16.90 7.29 -3.65
N SER A 42 -17.33 6.29 -4.43
CA SER A 42 -16.52 5.76 -5.53
C SER A 42 -16.15 6.90 -6.49
N GLY A 43 -14.89 6.92 -6.96
CA GLY A 43 -14.39 7.96 -7.86
C GLY A 43 -14.01 9.30 -7.18
N SER A 44 -14.01 9.36 -5.84
CA SER A 44 -13.62 10.58 -5.10
C SER A 44 -12.10 10.81 -4.99
N GLY A 45 -11.29 9.91 -5.57
CA GLY A 45 -9.83 10.05 -5.56
C GLY A 45 -9.10 9.33 -4.43
N LYS A 46 -9.78 8.47 -3.65
CA LYS A 46 -9.15 7.71 -2.55
C LYS A 46 -8.00 6.84 -3.04
N SER A 47 -8.24 5.99 -4.05
CA SER A 47 -7.20 5.13 -4.64
C SER A 47 -6.08 5.95 -5.29
N THR A 48 -6.42 7.06 -5.93
CA THR A 48 -5.43 7.99 -6.49
C THR A 48 -4.51 8.54 -5.41
N LEU A 49 -5.07 8.97 -4.29
CA LEU A 49 -4.29 9.48 -3.15
C LEU A 49 -3.38 8.39 -2.58
N LEU A 50 -3.89 7.18 -2.37
CA LEU A 50 -3.10 6.04 -1.89
C LEU A 50 -1.97 5.69 -2.85
N ASN A 51 -2.23 5.68 -4.16
CA ASN A 51 -1.21 5.41 -5.18
C ASN A 51 -0.09 6.46 -5.19
N ILE A 52 -0.43 7.73 -4.98
CA ILE A 52 0.56 8.81 -4.90
C ILE A 52 1.37 8.72 -3.61
N ILE A 53 0.73 8.47 -2.47
CA ILE A 53 1.44 8.23 -1.19
C ILE A 53 2.35 7.00 -1.31
N GLY A 54 1.90 5.97 -2.01
CA GLY A 54 2.66 4.75 -2.28
C GLY A 54 3.78 4.90 -3.30
N GLY A 55 3.90 6.06 -3.95
CA GLY A 55 4.90 6.28 -5.00
C GLY A 55 4.67 5.45 -6.26
N ILE A 56 3.45 4.98 -6.48
CA ILE A 56 3.03 4.27 -7.71
C ILE A 56 2.70 5.29 -8.80
N ASP A 57 2.12 6.42 -8.41
CA ASP A 57 1.83 7.56 -9.27
C ASP A 57 2.47 8.82 -8.69
N GLN A 58 2.59 9.86 -9.50
CA GLN A 58 3.15 11.14 -9.08
C GLN A 58 2.06 12.23 -9.05
N PRO A 59 2.12 13.16 -8.09
CA PRO A 59 1.23 14.32 -8.09
C PRO A 59 1.60 15.30 -9.21
N ASP A 60 0.62 16.10 -9.64
CA ASP A 60 0.89 17.22 -10.54
C ASP A 60 1.56 18.39 -9.79
N SER A 61 1.18 18.59 -8.54
CA SER A 61 1.80 19.56 -7.63
C SER A 61 1.53 19.19 -6.17
N GLY A 62 2.14 19.92 -5.26
CA GLY A 62 2.07 19.70 -3.83
C GLY A 62 3.23 18.87 -3.30
N THR A 63 3.24 18.67 -1.99
CA THR A 63 4.37 18.03 -1.29
C THR A 63 3.89 16.88 -0.42
N ILE A 64 4.62 15.77 -0.49
CA ILE A 64 4.47 14.64 0.43
C ILE A 64 5.80 14.45 1.14
N MET A 65 5.75 14.46 2.46
CA MET A 65 6.90 14.19 3.33
C MET A 65 6.63 13.01 4.25
N ILE A 66 7.56 12.09 4.33
CA ILE A 66 7.51 10.96 5.29
C ILE A 66 8.78 10.99 6.11
N GLN A 67 8.62 11.01 7.44
CA GLN A 67 9.73 11.09 8.39
C GLN A 67 10.72 12.21 8.04
N GLY A 68 10.22 13.38 7.63
CA GLY A 68 11.03 14.54 7.26
C GLY A 68 11.67 14.46 5.86
N LYS A 69 11.43 13.40 5.08
CA LYS A 69 11.95 13.26 3.72
C LYS A 69 10.85 13.52 2.70
N THR A 70 11.10 14.38 1.74
CA THR A 70 10.19 14.65 0.62
C THR A 70 10.23 13.49 -0.36
N ILE A 71 9.06 12.86 -0.61
CA ILE A 71 8.92 11.74 -1.54
C ILE A 71 8.30 12.15 -2.87
N SER A 72 7.53 13.23 -2.89
CA SER A 72 6.82 13.73 -4.10
C SER A 72 7.73 14.15 -5.26
N THR A 73 9.01 14.36 -5.01
CA THR A 73 10.01 14.77 -6.00
C THR A 73 11.04 13.69 -6.31
N LEU A 74 10.88 12.49 -5.73
CA LEU A 74 11.82 11.38 -5.95
C LEU A 74 11.72 10.85 -7.38
N LYS A 75 12.86 10.43 -7.92
CA LYS A 75 12.93 9.70 -9.20
C LYS A 75 12.50 8.25 -9.00
N GLU A 76 12.14 7.57 -10.09
CA GLU A 76 11.62 6.19 -10.07
C GLU A 76 12.52 5.20 -9.30
N LYS A 77 13.83 5.31 -9.45
CA LYS A 77 14.79 4.47 -8.70
C LYS A 77 14.66 4.66 -7.18
N ASP A 78 14.49 5.89 -6.74
CA ASP A 78 14.38 6.23 -5.32
C ASP A 78 12.99 5.90 -4.78
N LEU A 79 11.94 6.05 -5.59
CA LEU A 79 10.58 5.58 -5.29
C LEU A 79 10.53 4.05 -5.14
N THR A 80 11.24 3.31 -6.00
CA THR A 80 11.38 1.86 -5.86
C THR A 80 12.02 1.48 -4.53
N ASN A 81 13.07 2.18 -4.12
CA ASN A 81 13.70 1.97 -2.81
C ASN A 81 12.77 2.36 -1.65
N TYR A 82 12.02 3.44 -1.80
CA TYR A 82 11.03 3.87 -0.82
C TYR A 82 9.95 2.78 -0.62
N ARG A 83 9.34 2.31 -1.72
CA ARG A 83 8.34 1.23 -1.67
C ARG A 83 8.90 -0.03 -1.02
N ARG A 84 10.11 -0.40 -1.37
CA ARG A 84 10.77 -1.60 -0.82
C ARG A 84 11.02 -1.51 0.67
N LYS A 85 11.53 -0.37 1.16
CA LYS A 85 12.00 -0.21 2.53
C LYS A 85 10.89 0.13 3.52
N HIS A 86 9.94 0.97 3.11
CA HIS A 86 9.04 1.66 4.03
C HIS A 86 7.58 1.29 3.85
N LEU A 87 7.20 0.73 2.70
CA LEU A 87 5.81 0.59 2.33
C LEU A 87 5.34 -0.85 2.28
N GLY A 88 4.19 -1.14 2.90
CA GLY A 88 3.33 -2.26 2.60
C GLY A 88 2.07 -1.77 1.90
N TYR A 89 1.65 -2.45 0.83
CA TYR A 89 0.44 -2.08 0.09
C TYR A 89 -0.49 -3.28 -0.04
N VAL A 90 -1.72 -3.12 0.44
CA VAL A 90 -2.81 -4.09 0.27
C VAL A 90 -3.75 -3.55 -0.78
N PHE A 91 -3.77 -4.20 -1.94
CA PHE A 91 -4.59 -3.81 -3.09
C PHE A 91 -6.03 -4.33 -2.93
N GLN A 92 -6.98 -3.62 -3.53
CA GLN A 92 -8.38 -4.02 -3.61
C GLN A 92 -8.54 -5.39 -4.29
N MET A 93 -7.86 -5.60 -5.41
CA MET A 93 -7.71 -6.91 -6.04
C MET A 93 -6.45 -7.55 -5.46
N TYR A 94 -6.55 -8.61 -4.73
CA TYR A 94 -5.49 -9.21 -3.90
C TYR A 94 -4.11 -9.31 -4.56
N ASN A 95 -4.02 -9.35 -5.89
CA ASN A 95 -2.80 -9.41 -6.69
C ASN A 95 -1.84 -10.54 -6.25
N LEU A 96 -2.41 -11.68 -5.88
CA LEU A 96 -1.63 -12.87 -5.58
C LEU A 96 -1.03 -13.46 -6.85
N ILE A 97 0.17 -14.00 -6.72
CA ILE A 97 0.83 -14.72 -7.80
C ILE A 97 0.20 -16.12 -7.87
N SER A 98 -0.52 -16.39 -8.95
CA SER A 98 -1.44 -17.54 -9.08
C SER A 98 -0.78 -18.91 -8.99
N HIS A 99 0.48 -19.03 -9.39
CA HIS A 99 1.25 -20.27 -9.35
C HIS A 99 2.07 -20.45 -8.08
N LEU A 100 2.01 -19.52 -7.16
CA LEU A 100 2.63 -19.61 -5.83
C LEU A 100 1.58 -19.94 -4.78
N ASN A 101 1.97 -20.75 -3.79
CA ASN A 101 1.11 -21.03 -2.65
C ASN A 101 1.08 -19.83 -1.65
N VAL A 102 0.32 -19.97 -0.56
CA VAL A 102 0.20 -18.93 0.48
C VAL A 102 1.57 -18.54 1.02
N GLU A 103 2.36 -19.51 1.44
CA GLU A 103 3.69 -19.27 2.01
C GLU A 103 4.61 -18.56 1.03
N GLN A 104 4.64 -19.01 -0.20
CA GLN A 104 5.47 -18.42 -1.26
C GLN A 104 5.04 -17.00 -1.63
N ASN A 105 3.73 -16.73 -1.66
CA ASN A 105 3.22 -15.36 -1.85
C ASN A 105 3.69 -14.42 -0.73
N ILE A 106 3.64 -14.88 0.52
CA ILE A 106 4.14 -14.11 1.67
C ILE A 106 5.66 -13.93 1.58
N ASP A 107 6.40 -14.95 1.20
CA ASP A 107 7.85 -14.91 1.04
C ASP A 107 8.32 -13.87 0.03
N VAL A 108 7.53 -13.54 -0.98
CA VAL A 108 7.83 -12.42 -1.90
C VAL A 108 8.05 -11.12 -1.12
N GLY A 109 7.20 -10.82 -0.15
CA GLY A 109 7.37 -9.67 0.74
C GLY A 109 8.58 -9.82 1.66
N LYS A 110 8.79 -11.01 2.20
CA LYS A 110 9.92 -11.31 3.10
C LYS A 110 11.28 -11.05 2.44
N TYR A 111 11.46 -11.49 1.21
CA TYR A 111 12.72 -11.29 0.46
C TYR A 111 13.04 -9.82 0.17
N LEU A 112 12.03 -8.95 0.17
CA LEU A 112 12.22 -7.51 -0.02
C LEU A 112 12.66 -6.78 1.25
N SER A 113 12.59 -7.42 2.41
CA SER A 113 12.87 -6.81 3.71
C SER A 113 14.24 -7.22 4.26
N LYS A 114 14.90 -6.26 4.92
CA LYS A 114 16.11 -6.53 5.69
C LYS A 114 15.82 -7.02 7.10
N ASN A 115 14.63 -6.74 7.61
CA ASN A 115 14.20 -7.11 8.97
C ASN A 115 12.72 -7.55 8.95
N PRO A 116 12.42 -8.68 8.29
CA PRO A 116 11.04 -9.18 8.19
C PRO A 116 10.50 -9.64 9.54
N LEU A 117 9.17 -9.65 9.66
CA LEU A 117 8.47 -10.30 10.76
C LEU A 117 8.67 -11.81 10.70
N ASP A 118 8.43 -12.49 11.83
CA ASP A 118 8.45 -13.96 11.88
C ASP A 118 7.29 -14.53 11.05
N LYS A 119 7.61 -15.36 10.09
CA LYS A 119 6.62 -15.93 9.16
C LYS A 119 5.68 -16.93 9.84
N GLU A 120 6.18 -17.74 10.75
CA GLU A 120 5.35 -18.75 11.44
C GLU A 120 4.33 -18.08 12.35
N GLU A 121 4.74 -17.08 13.11
CA GLU A 121 3.85 -16.26 13.93
C GLU A 121 2.81 -15.54 13.07
N LEU A 122 3.22 -14.97 11.93
CA LEU A 122 2.33 -14.30 11.00
C LEU A 122 1.28 -15.24 10.40
N LEU A 123 1.69 -16.41 9.93
CA LEU A 123 0.77 -17.44 9.41
C LEU A 123 -0.25 -17.87 10.47
N GLN A 124 0.18 -18.03 11.70
CA GLN A 124 -0.68 -18.39 12.83
C GLN A 124 -1.70 -17.25 13.11
N THR A 125 -1.23 -16.02 13.21
CA THR A 125 -2.05 -14.84 13.50
C THR A 125 -3.11 -14.61 12.43
N LEU A 126 -2.76 -14.82 11.15
CA LEU A 126 -3.68 -14.67 10.02
C LEU A 126 -4.59 -15.88 9.79
N GLY A 127 -4.45 -16.95 10.58
CA GLY A 127 -5.23 -18.18 10.41
C GLY A 127 -4.93 -18.91 9.09
N LEU A 128 -3.70 -18.80 8.58
CA LEU A 128 -3.27 -19.36 7.29
C LEU A 128 -2.36 -20.59 7.44
N LYS A 129 -2.01 -20.98 8.64
CA LYS A 129 -1.05 -22.07 8.88
C LYS A 129 -1.48 -23.38 8.20
N GLU A 130 -2.75 -23.76 8.34
CA GLU A 130 -3.33 -24.96 7.73
C GLU A 130 -3.47 -24.85 6.19
N HIS A 131 -3.38 -23.63 5.66
CA HIS A 131 -3.56 -23.34 4.24
C HIS A 131 -2.25 -22.97 3.54
N ARG A 132 -1.11 -23.07 4.22
CA ARG A 132 0.19 -22.54 3.77
C ARG A 132 0.64 -23.04 2.38
N TYR A 133 0.26 -24.26 2.05
CA TYR A 133 0.64 -24.89 0.76
C TYR A 133 -0.43 -24.80 -0.31
N LYS A 134 -1.58 -24.18 -0.03
CA LYS A 134 -2.64 -23.98 -1.01
C LYS A 134 -2.31 -22.83 -1.96
N GLN A 135 -2.69 -23.00 -3.22
CA GLN A 135 -2.62 -21.94 -4.23
C GLN A 135 -3.84 -21.01 -4.15
N PRO A 136 -3.79 -19.80 -4.72
CA PRO A 136 -4.89 -18.82 -4.64
C PRO A 136 -6.24 -19.37 -5.08
N ASN A 137 -6.32 -20.22 -6.12
CA ASN A 137 -7.55 -20.82 -6.59
C ASN A 137 -8.17 -21.85 -5.62
N GLN A 138 -7.43 -22.26 -4.61
CA GLN A 138 -7.87 -23.19 -3.55
C GLN A 138 -8.31 -22.46 -2.27
N LEU A 139 -8.27 -21.13 -2.27
CA LEU A 139 -8.54 -20.28 -1.12
C LEU A 139 -9.88 -19.56 -1.27
N SER A 140 -10.58 -19.34 -0.14
CA SER A 140 -11.69 -18.40 -0.08
C SER A 140 -11.21 -16.95 -0.34
N GLY A 141 -12.12 -16.04 -0.67
CA GLY A 141 -11.79 -14.61 -0.82
C GLY A 141 -11.11 -14.03 0.43
N GLY A 142 -11.63 -14.35 1.61
CA GLY A 142 -11.02 -13.92 2.88
C GLY A 142 -9.63 -14.49 3.12
N GLN A 143 -9.38 -15.74 2.74
CA GLN A 143 -8.05 -16.35 2.83
C GLN A 143 -7.07 -15.72 1.83
N GLN A 144 -7.52 -15.43 0.61
CA GLN A 144 -6.71 -14.70 -0.38
C GLN A 144 -6.36 -13.30 0.13
N GLN A 145 -7.31 -12.59 0.71
CA GLN A 145 -7.10 -11.28 1.29
C GLN A 145 -6.10 -11.32 2.44
N ARG A 146 -6.25 -12.24 3.37
CA ARG A 146 -5.30 -12.42 4.48
C ARG A 146 -3.89 -12.78 3.98
N THR A 147 -3.78 -13.54 2.90
CA THR A 147 -2.49 -13.83 2.25
C THR A 147 -1.87 -12.55 1.67
N SER A 148 -2.65 -11.72 1.01
CA SER A 148 -2.21 -10.40 0.50
C SER A 148 -1.76 -9.48 1.63
N ILE A 149 -2.52 -9.42 2.72
CA ILE A 149 -2.13 -8.68 3.93
C ILE A 149 -0.81 -9.22 4.50
N GLY A 150 -0.67 -10.53 4.62
CA GLY A 150 0.54 -11.17 5.11
C GLY A 150 1.78 -10.82 4.28
N ARG A 151 1.66 -10.82 2.96
CA ARG A 151 2.72 -10.39 2.04
C ARG A 151 3.13 -8.93 2.26
N ALA A 152 2.15 -8.06 2.52
CA ALA A 152 2.43 -6.64 2.76
C ALA A 152 3.08 -6.39 4.11
N ILE A 153 2.59 -7.00 5.20
CA ILE A 153 3.06 -6.72 6.56
C ILE A 153 4.32 -7.49 6.96
N ILE A 154 4.63 -8.63 6.31
CA ILE A 154 5.85 -9.38 6.62
C ILE A 154 7.12 -8.57 6.38
N LYS A 155 7.05 -7.59 5.49
CA LYS A 155 8.13 -6.63 5.24
C LYS A 155 8.47 -5.79 6.46
N ASN A 156 7.62 -5.77 7.50
CA ASN A 156 7.71 -4.87 8.64
C ASN A 156 7.74 -3.39 8.21
N PRO A 157 6.73 -2.93 7.44
CA PRO A 157 6.72 -1.60 6.86
C PRO A 157 6.48 -0.51 7.90
N ASP A 158 7.00 0.70 7.63
CA ASP A 158 6.71 1.89 8.44
C ASP A 158 5.30 2.45 8.16
N LEU A 159 4.81 2.23 6.93
CA LEU A 159 3.50 2.68 6.46
C LEU A 159 2.79 1.53 5.74
N LEU A 160 1.57 1.22 6.18
CA LEU A 160 0.68 0.28 5.51
C LEU A 160 -0.45 1.06 4.83
N LEU A 161 -0.56 0.92 3.51
CA LEU A 161 -1.66 1.43 2.72
C LEU A 161 -2.62 0.30 2.36
N CYS A 162 -3.91 0.51 2.62
CA CYS A 162 -4.96 -0.47 2.32
C CYS A 162 -6.02 0.19 1.45
N ASP A 163 -6.22 -0.33 0.24
CA ASP A 163 -7.25 0.12 -0.68
C ASP A 163 -8.42 -0.86 -0.65
N GLU A 164 -9.52 -0.45 0.01
CA GLU A 164 -10.74 -1.25 0.22
C GLU A 164 -10.49 -2.71 0.64
N PRO A 165 -9.79 -2.94 1.77
CA PRO A 165 -9.33 -4.29 2.16
C PRO A 165 -10.47 -5.26 2.49
N THR A 166 -11.70 -4.78 2.64
CA THR A 166 -12.90 -5.56 2.98
C THR A 166 -14.03 -5.42 1.96
N GLY A 167 -13.72 -4.77 0.84
CA GLY A 167 -14.68 -4.44 -0.24
C GLY A 167 -15.33 -5.64 -0.92
#